data_087fc66e79b297acb8748e691732ee66
#
_entry.id   087fc66e79b297acb8748e691732ee66
#
_cell.length_a   1.000
_cell.length_b   1.000
_cell.length_c   1.000
_cell.angle_alpha   90.00
_cell.angle_beta   90.00
_cell.angle_gamma   90.00
#
_symmetry.space_group_name_H-M   'P 1'
#
loop_
_entity.id
_entity.type
_entity.pdbx_description
1 polymer ?
#
loop_
_entity_poly.entity_id
_entity_poly.type
_entity_poly.pdbx_seq_one_letter_code
_entity_poly.pdbx_strand_id
1 'polypeptide(L)'
;MSQLTYAKIDQTILDTLTPPKKSYWILVFLLLVGALIGAACWAYQIAVGIGVGGQNNPVAWGTYLINFVFWVGIAHSGTLISAILHLFRAGWRNPIARAAETMTVFAVCVAGLFPFIHLGRAWQVYYMFPLPNQRLLWPNFLSPLMFDVIAISTYLTVSSLFWYTGLLPDLAAVRDKSTGTRYKIFKILSLGWTGAHEQWRHYTRGYLFFAALATPLVISVHSVVSWDFALGIVPGWHTTIFAPYFVAGAIHSGLAMVLTLMIPLRKLFKYEDIITIEVLQNVAKTIVLTGLIVGLAYGTEYFIAWYSHNTIEMEQFRWRALGDYRWGFYFMVLCNTLIPLLFVFKKVRTTIATLFIISLIVNFGMWWERFVIIVGGVAHGFA
;
A
#
# COMPACT_ATOMS: atom_id res chain seq x y z
N MET A 1 -36.26 -3.68 3.45
CA MET A 1 -35.05 -3.44 2.63
C MET A 1 -35.48 -3.39 1.17
N SER A 2 -35.42 -2.23 0.52
CA SER A 2 -35.68 -2.14 -0.93
C SER A 2 -34.61 -2.99 -1.64
N GLN A 3 -35.04 -3.95 -2.45
CA GLN A 3 -34.10 -4.74 -3.23
C GLN A 3 -33.29 -3.79 -4.11
N LEU A 4 -31.97 -3.81 -3.96
CA LEU A 4 -31.04 -3.11 -4.83
C LEU A 4 -31.14 -3.70 -6.24
N THR A 5 -31.70 -2.91 -7.17
CA THR A 5 -31.70 -3.26 -8.60
C THR A 5 -30.45 -2.73 -9.27
N TYR A 6 -29.98 -3.39 -10.32
CA TYR A 6 -28.82 -2.90 -11.11
C TYR A 6 -29.04 -1.45 -11.57
N ALA A 7 -30.23 -1.09 -12.03
CA ALA A 7 -30.58 0.27 -12.43
C ALA A 7 -30.38 1.30 -11.30
N LYS A 8 -30.73 0.95 -10.04
CA LYS A 8 -30.52 1.83 -8.89
C LYS A 8 -29.04 2.00 -8.57
N ILE A 9 -28.24 0.93 -8.69
CA ILE A 9 -26.79 1.00 -8.48
C ILE A 9 -26.14 1.89 -9.54
N ASP A 10 -26.46 1.66 -10.82
CA ASP A 10 -25.96 2.48 -11.92
C ASP A 10 -26.32 3.96 -11.74
N GLN A 11 -27.58 4.25 -11.40
CA GLN A 11 -28.00 5.62 -11.15
C GLN A 11 -27.21 6.28 -10.00
N THR A 12 -27.05 5.56 -8.89
CA THR A 12 -26.31 6.07 -7.72
C THR A 12 -24.85 6.37 -8.05
N ILE A 13 -24.21 5.53 -8.88
CA ILE A 13 -22.82 5.74 -9.32
C ILE A 13 -22.75 6.88 -10.34
N LEU A 14 -23.66 6.94 -11.30
CA LEU A 14 -23.70 7.98 -12.32
C LEU A 14 -24.03 9.37 -11.75
N ASP A 15 -24.77 9.45 -10.66
CA ASP A 15 -25.05 10.71 -9.96
C ASP A 15 -23.77 11.40 -9.44
N THR A 16 -22.70 10.64 -9.23
CA THR A 16 -21.37 11.20 -8.87
C THR A 16 -20.68 11.93 -10.01
N LEU A 17 -21.15 11.78 -11.25
CA LEU A 17 -20.65 12.50 -12.42
C LEU A 17 -21.13 13.95 -12.50
N THR A 18 -22.02 14.37 -11.59
CA THR A 18 -22.45 15.77 -11.47
C THR A 18 -21.28 16.68 -11.06
N PRO A 19 -21.31 17.98 -11.45
CA PRO A 19 -20.25 18.90 -11.07
C PRO A 19 -20.03 18.92 -9.55
N PRO A 20 -18.77 18.84 -9.09
CA PRO A 20 -18.47 18.78 -7.67
C PRO A 20 -18.80 20.09 -6.96
N LYS A 21 -19.15 20.00 -5.68
CA LYS A 21 -19.43 21.15 -4.82
C LYS A 21 -18.16 22.00 -4.58
N LYS A 22 -18.34 23.27 -4.18
CA LYS A 22 -17.21 24.16 -3.83
C LYS A 22 -16.26 23.56 -2.81
N SER A 23 -16.78 22.82 -1.82
CA SER A 23 -15.96 22.12 -0.80
C SER A 23 -14.95 21.12 -1.39
N TYR A 24 -15.31 20.46 -2.48
CA TYR A 24 -14.38 19.60 -3.20
C TYR A 24 -13.19 20.37 -3.77
N TRP A 25 -13.44 21.51 -4.41
CA TRP A 25 -12.39 22.34 -4.99
C TRP A 25 -11.49 22.98 -3.91
N ILE A 26 -12.06 23.32 -2.76
CA ILE A 26 -11.27 23.79 -1.60
C ILE A 26 -10.34 22.68 -1.12
N LEU A 27 -10.84 21.44 -0.99
CA LEU A 27 -10.02 20.31 -0.60
C LEU A 27 -8.90 20.04 -1.62
N VAL A 28 -9.23 20.04 -2.92
CA VAL A 28 -8.23 19.86 -3.99
C VAL A 28 -7.16 20.94 -3.93
N PHE A 29 -7.56 22.20 -3.72
CA PHE A 29 -6.61 23.31 -3.59
C PHE A 29 -5.69 23.14 -2.38
N LEU A 30 -6.22 22.78 -1.20
CA LEU A 30 -5.41 22.53 0.00
C LEU A 30 -4.42 21.37 -0.20
N LEU A 31 -4.85 20.28 -0.84
CA LEU A 31 -3.97 19.15 -1.16
C LEU A 31 -2.88 19.55 -2.18
N LEU A 32 -3.23 20.36 -3.17
CA LEU A 32 -2.27 20.88 -4.14
C LEU A 32 -1.22 21.79 -3.47
N VAL A 33 -1.65 22.68 -2.58
CA VAL A 33 -0.74 23.51 -1.79
C VAL A 33 0.21 22.64 -0.96
N GLY A 34 -0.29 21.61 -0.29
CA GLY A 34 0.55 20.65 0.44
C GLY A 34 1.57 19.95 -0.47
N ALA A 35 1.15 19.51 -1.66
CA ALA A 35 2.05 18.89 -2.63
C ALA A 35 3.13 19.86 -3.15
N LEU A 36 2.77 21.13 -3.40
CA LEU A 36 3.71 22.18 -3.82
C LEU A 36 4.72 22.51 -2.71
N ILE A 37 4.29 22.55 -1.44
CA ILE A 37 5.21 22.70 -0.31
C ILE A 37 6.20 21.54 -0.26
N GLY A 38 5.72 20.29 -0.41
CA GLY A 38 6.58 19.11 -0.47
C GLY A 38 7.60 19.19 -1.62
N ALA A 39 7.16 19.61 -2.82
CA ALA A 39 8.05 19.80 -3.97
C ALA A 39 9.09 20.90 -3.72
N ALA A 40 8.71 22.00 -3.07
CA ALA A 40 9.64 23.07 -2.69
C ALA A 40 10.68 22.60 -1.66
N CYS A 41 10.27 21.82 -0.65
CA CYS A 41 11.18 21.19 0.31
C CYS A 41 12.15 20.24 -0.37
N TRP A 42 11.69 19.46 -1.35
CA TRP A 42 12.55 18.58 -2.14
C TRP A 42 13.54 19.36 -3.00
N ALA A 43 13.11 20.43 -3.69
CA ALA A 43 13.99 21.32 -4.44
C ALA A 43 15.05 21.94 -3.53
N TYR A 44 14.68 22.38 -2.33
CA TYR A 44 15.62 22.88 -1.34
C TYR A 44 16.64 21.80 -0.92
N GLN A 45 16.19 20.56 -0.68
CA GLN A 45 17.08 19.44 -0.37
C GLN A 45 18.07 19.16 -1.53
N ILE A 46 17.64 19.24 -2.78
CA ILE A 46 18.52 19.04 -3.94
C ILE A 46 19.61 20.15 -3.99
N ALA A 47 19.25 21.39 -3.67
CA ALA A 47 20.15 22.53 -3.70
C ALA A 47 21.18 22.52 -2.56
N VAL A 48 20.75 22.18 -1.34
CA VAL A 48 21.58 22.25 -0.12
C VAL A 48 22.25 20.91 0.20
N GLY A 49 21.60 19.81 -0.13
CA GLY A 49 22.06 18.44 0.14
C GLY A 49 21.11 17.65 1.03
N ILE A 50 21.22 16.32 0.99
CA ILE A 50 20.31 15.38 1.69
C ILE A 50 20.38 15.51 3.21
N GLY A 51 21.46 16.04 3.76
CA GLY A 51 21.65 16.22 5.22
C GLY A 51 20.61 17.12 5.87
N VAL A 52 19.94 18.02 5.10
CA VAL A 52 18.83 18.85 5.63
C VAL A 52 17.63 18.02 6.11
N GLY A 53 17.51 16.78 5.64
CA GLY A 53 16.51 15.82 6.10
C GLY A 53 16.83 15.14 7.44
N GLY A 54 17.89 15.54 8.13
CA GLY A 54 18.33 14.96 9.41
C GLY A 54 18.96 13.56 9.25
N GLN A 55 19.34 13.18 8.05
CA GLN A 55 19.98 11.89 7.78
C GLN A 55 21.47 12.01 8.08
N ASN A 56 21.88 11.45 9.21
CA ASN A 56 23.26 11.44 9.68
C ASN A 56 23.75 10.01 9.92
N ASN A 57 25.04 9.80 9.91
CA ASN A 57 25.64 8.53 10.30
C ASN A 57 25.36 8.25 11.82
N PRO A 58 24.93 7.04 12.25
CA PRO A 58 24.74 5.82 11.44
C PRO A 58 23.37 5.69 10.73
N VAL A 59 22.40 6.58 11.02
CA VAL A 59 21.03 6.50 10.49
C VAL A 59 20.94 7.24 9.15
N ALA A 60 21.58 6.70 8.11
CA ALA A 60 21.49 7.24 6.75
C ALA A 60 20.16 6.88 6.05
N TRP A 61 19.42 5.89 6.55
CA TRP A 61 18.16 5.39 6.01
C TRP A 61 17.03 5.87 6.92
N GLY A 62 16.46 7.01 6.57
CA GLY A 62 15.48 7.67 7.40
C GLY A 62 14.06 7.59 6.81
N THR A 63 13.31 8.67 7.01
CA THR A 63 11.89 8.81 6.69
C THR A 63 11.54 8.45 5.25
N TYR A 64 12.42 8.65 4.28
CA TYR A 64 12.15 8.34 2.88
C TYR A 64 11.99 6.84 2.63
N LEU A 65 12.87 6.02 3.22
CA LEU A 65 12.76 4.57 3.10
C LEU A 65 11.56 4.04 3.90
N ILE A 66 11.28 4.61 5.07
CA ILE A 66 10.08 4.28 5.85
C ILE A 66 8.81 4.47 4.99
N ASN A 67 8.69 5.64 4.36
CA ASN A 67 7.55 5.95 3.50
C ASN A 67 7.52 5.06 2.24
N PHE A 68 8.66 4.77 1.63
CA PHE A 68 8.75 3.84 0.50
C PHE A 68 8.12 2.49 0.86
N VAL A 69 8.63 1.84 1.89
CA VAL A 69 8.16 0.52 2.34
C VAL A 69 6.68 0.56 2.76
N PHE A 70 6.26 1.65 3.43
CA PHE A 70 4.88 1.83 3.85
C PHE A 70 3.92 1.90 2.65
N TRP A 71 4.23 2.73 1.63
CA TRP A 71 3.35 2.88 0.48
C TRP A 71 3.34 1.65 -0.44
N VAL A 72 4.47 0.95 -0.57
CA VAL A 72 4.48 -0.38 -1.22
C VAL A 72 3.55 -1.33 -0.48
N GLY A 73 3.59 -1.34 0.86
CA GLY A 73 2.70 -2.14 1.69
C GLY A 73 1.22 -1.83 1.48
N ILE A 74 0.86 -0.54 1.46
CA ILE A 74 -0.53 -0.11 1.19
C ILE A 74 -1.06 -0.65 -0.14
N ALA A 75 -0.24 -0.64 -1.18
CA ALA A 75 -0.63 -1.12 -2.50
C ALA A 75 -1.04 -2.60 -2.51
N HIS A 76 -0.46 -3.43 -1.67
CA HIS A 76 -0.64 -4.87 -1.68
C HIS A 76 -2.05 -5.34 -1.33
N SER A 77 -2.73 -4.65 -0.43
CA SER A 77 -4.08 -5.06 -0.04
C SER A 77 -5.13 -4.77 -1.11
N GLY A 78 -4.91 -3.75 -1.93
CA GLY A 78 -5.78 -3.53 -3.07
C GLY A 78 -5.74 -4.72 -4.02
N THR A 79 -4.55 -5.28 -4.26
CA THR A 79 -4.40 -6.52 -5.03
C THR A 79 -4.95 -7.74 -4.29
N LEU A 80 -4.83 -7.82 -2.95
CA LEU A 80 -5.50 -8.86 -2.17
C LEU A 80 -7.01 -8.85 -2.45
N ILE A 81 -7.66 -7.70 -2.32
CA ILE A 81 -9.10 -7.55 -2.47
C ILE A 81 -9.53 -7.78 -3.93
N SER A 82 -8.81 -7.22 -4.88
CA SER A 82 -9.20 -7.27 -6.29
C SER A 82 -8.83 -8.61 -6.96
N ALA A 83 -7.67 -9.18 -6.67
CA ALA A 83 -7.17 -10.39 -7.31
C ALA A 83 -7.36 -11.64 -6.44
N ILE A 84 -6.74 -11.70 -5.27
CA ILE A 84 -6.76 -12.91 -4.43
C ILE A 84 -8.19 -13.30 -4.03
N LEU A 85 -8.98 -12.36 -3.51
CA LEU A 85 -10.38 -12.64 -3.16
C LEU A 85 -11.26 -12.91 -4.40
N HIS A 86 -10.84 -12.44 -5.59
CA HIS A 86 -11.51 -12.81 -6.83
C HIS A 86 -11.29 -14.28 -7.19
N LEU A 87 -10.06 -14.75 -7.10
CA LEU A 87 -9.72 -16.16 -7.32
C LEU A 87 -10.45 -17.08 -6.34
N PHE A 88 -10.58 -16.66 -5.08
CA PHE A 88 -11.35 -17.37 -4.05
C PHE A 88 -12.88 -17.17 -4.15
N ARG A 89 -13.37 -16.45 -5.17
CA ARG A 89 -14.79 -16.16 -5.40
C ARG A 89 -15.50 -15.51 -4.20
N ALA A 90 -14.80 -14.69 -3.44
CA ALA A 90 -15.34 -13.97 -2.29
C ALA A 90 -16.24 -12.81 -2.75
N GLY A 91 -17.56 -13.04 -2.82
CA GLY A 91 -18.52 -12.06 -3.36
C GLY A 91 -18.57 -10.72 -2.61
N TRP A 92 -18.27 -10.70 -1.32
CA TRP A 92 -18.29 -9.49 -0.49
C TRP A 92 -17.24 -8.42 -0.93
N ARG A 93 -16.23 -8.80 -1.71
CA ARG A 93 -15.22 -7.86 -2.25
C ARG A 93 -15.76 -6.89 -3.30
N ASN A 94 -16.80 -7.29 -4.05
CA ASN A 94 -17.25 -6.57 -5.24
C ASN A 94 -17.51 -5.08 -5.01
N PRO A 95 -18.19 -4.64 -3.93
CA PRO A 95 -18.45 -3.22 -3.69
C PRO A 95 -17.22 -2.35 -3.45
N ILE A 96 -16.08 -2.95 -3.08
CA ILE A 96 -14.85 -2.23 -2.72
C ILE A 96 -13.69 -2.51 -3.69
N ALA A 97 -13.83 -3.46 -4.60
CA ALA A 97 -12.74 -3.90 -5.48
C ALA A 97 -12.18 -2.78 -6.35
N ARG A 98 -13.04 -1.96 -6.99
CA ARG A 98 -12.60 -0.83 -7.84
C ARG A 98 -11.83 0.23 -7.08
N ALA A 99 -12.29 0.56 -5.89
CA ALA A 99 -11.60 1.52 -5.03
C ALA A 99 -10.26 0.95 -4.55
N ALA A 100 -10.21 -0.34 -4.24
CA ALA A 100 -8.99 -1.03 -3.85
C ALA A 100 -7.95 -1.09 -4.99
N GLU A 101 -8.38 -1.39 -6.22
CA GLU A 101 -7.53 -1.34 -7.42
C GLU A 101 -6.96 0.07 -7.65
N THR A 102 -7.81 1.08 -7.55
CA THR A 102 -7.40 2.49 -7.68
C THR A 102 -6.37 2.87 -6.61
N MET A 103 -6.63 2.49 -5.36
CA MET A 103 -5.70 2.68 -4.25
C MET A 103 -4.33 2.04 -4.54
N THR A 104 -4.31 0.81 -5.08
CA THR A 104 -3.06 0.12 -5.46
C THR A 104 -2.24 0.96 -6.43
N VAL A 105 -2.82 1.39 -7.54
CA VAL A 105 -2.09 2.13 -8.57
C VAL A 105 -1.52 3.43 -8.02
N PHE A 106 -2.33 4.22 -7.29
CA PHE A 106 -1.84 5.46 -6.69
C PHE A 106 -0.78 5.22 -5.61
N ALA A 107 -0.93 4.19 -4.78
CA ALA A 107 0.04 3.87 -3.74
C ALA A 107 1.39 3.44 -4.33
N VAL A 108 1.41 2.65 -5.41
CA VAL A 108 2.66 2.27 -6.11
C VAL A 108 3.31 3.49 -6.77
N CYS A 109 2.52 4.39 -7.37
CA CYS A 109 3.06 5.64 -7.91
C CYS A 109 3.73 6.49 -6.82
N VAL A 110 3.08 6.64 -5.66
CA VAL A 110 3.65 7.37 -4.52
C VAL A 110 4.91 6.67 -4.01
N ALA A 111 4.88 5.35 -3.85
CA ALA A 111 6.06 4.58 -3.46
C ALA A 111 7.23 4.81 -4.41
N GLY A 112 6.99 4.77 -5.72
CA GLY A 112 8.02 5.00 -6.74
C GLY A 112 8.67 6.39 -6.72
N LEU A 113 8.06 7.40 -6.08
CA LEU A 113 8.66 8.72 -5.92
C LEU A 113 9.78 8.74 -4.87
N PHE A 114 9.70 7.91 -3.82
CA PHE A 114 10.67 7.96 -2.72
C PHE A 114 12.11 7.58 -3.10
N PRO A 115 12.39 6.58 -3.96
CA PRO A 115 13.73 6.34 -4.49
C PRO A 115 14.33 7.58 -5.16
N PHE A 116 13.54 8.33 -5.96
CA PHE A 116 14.03 9.58 -6.58
C PHE A 116 14.35 10.65 -5.55
N ILE A 117 13.50 10.80 -4.52
CA ILE A 117 13.69 11.79 -3.46
C ILE A 117 14.92 11.43 -2.61
N HIS A 118 15.12 10.14 -2.33
CA HIS A 118 16.22 9.63 -1.49
C HIS A 118 17.59 9.73 -2.15
N LEU A 119 17.67 9.68 -3.48
CA LEU A 119 18.96 9.74 -4.19
C LEU A 119 19.76 11.02 -3.94
N GLY A 120 19.14 12.07 -3.42
CA GLY A 120 19.77 13.39 -3.26
C GLY A 120 20.06 14.09 -4.58
N ARG A 121 20.62 13.38 -5.56
CA ARG A 121 20.86 13.82 -6.94
C ARG A 121 19.91 13.10 -7.89
N ALA A 122 18.67 13.58 -7.99
CA ALA A 122 17.59 12.93 -8.71
C ALA A 122 17.92 12.62 -10.20
N TRP A 123 18.77 13.44 -10.84
CA TRP A 123 19.23 13.23 -12.23
C TRP A 123 20.13 12.00 -12.40
N GLN A 124 20.63 11.40 -11.32
CA GLN A 124 21.43 10.17 -11.37
C GLN A 124 20.58 8.88 -11.27
N VAL A 125 19.27 8.99 -11.28
CA VAL A 125 18.33 7.84 -11.18
C VAL A 125 18.60 6.77 -12.25
N TYR A 126 19.11 7.15 -13.41
CA TYR A 126 19.42 6.19 -14.47
C TYR A 126 20.49 5.16 -14.08
N TYR A 127 21.30 5.42 -13.05
CA TYR A 127 22.23 4.43 -12.50
C TYR A 127 21.53 3.25 -11.80
N MET A 128 20.26 3.39 -11.44
CA MET A 128 19.46 2.29 -10.87
C MET A 128 19.01 1.28 -11.92
N PHE A 129 19.10 1.63 -13.22
CA PHE A 129 18.75 0.73 -14.31
C PHE A 129 19.99 -0.03 -14.80
N PRO A 130 19.82 -1.30 -15.26
CA PRO A 130 20.95 -2.11 -15.77
C PRO A 130 21.38 -1.67 -17.17
N LEU A 131 21.71 -0.40 -17.31
CA LEU A 131 22.13 0.20 -18.58
C LEU A 131 23.62 0.52 -18.53
N PRO A 132 24.38 0.21 -19.63
CA PRO A 132 25.76 0.65 -19.76
C PRO A 132 25.84 2.17 -19.66
N ASN A 133 26.81 2.66 -18.91
CA ASN A 133 27.07 4.10 -18.82
C ASN A 133 28.52 4.43 -19.14
N GLN A 134 28.78 5.68 -19.46
CA GLN A 134 30.11 6.16 -19.88
C GLN A 134 31.22 5.96 -18.83
N ARG A 135 30.84 5.78 -17.56
CA ARG A 135 31.79 5.56 -16.47
C ARG A 135 32.05 4.07 -16.20
N LEU A 136 31.51 3.17 -17.04
CA LEU A 136 31.59 1.71 -16.88
C LEU A 136 31.08 1.22 -15.51
N LEU A 137 30.22 2.01 -14.85
CA LEU A 137 29.60 1.66 -13.59
C LEU A 137 28.30 0.90 -13.88
N TRP A 138 28.32 -0.38 -13.66
CA TRP A 138 27.13 -1.22 -13.75
C TRP A 138 26.42 -1.30 -12.40
N PRO A 139 25.10 -1.36 -12.37
CA PRO A 139 24.39 -1.72 -11.18
C PRO A 139 24.92 -3.02 -10.61
N ASN A 140 25.09 -3.09 -9.31
CA ASN A 140 25.45 -4.33 -8.65
C ASN A 140 24.23 -5.26 -8.63
N PHE A 141 24.22 -6.27 -9.49
CA PHE A 141 23.14 -7.26 -9.57
C PHE A 141 22.96 -8.11 -8.30
N LEU A 142 23.89 -8.05 -7.36
CA LEU A 142 23.75 -8.67 -6.04
C LEU A 142 23.07 -7.72 -5.03
N SER A 143 22.85 -6.45 -5.40
CA SER A 143 22.15 -5.50 -4.52
C SER A 143 20.63 -5.70 -4.60
N PRO A 144 19.92 -5.82 -3.45
CA PRO A 144 18.47 -5.89 -3.40
C PRO A 144 17.79 -4.69 -4.07
N LEU A 145 18.36 -3.47 -3.96
CA LEU A 145 17.85 -2.25 -4.55
C LEU A 145 17.68 -2.33 -6.08
N MET A 146 18.48 -3.14 -6.75
CA MET A 146 18.30 -3.40 -8.17
C MET A 146 17.02 -4.20 -8.45
N PHE A 147 16.75 -5.20 -7.61
CA PHE A 147 15.53 -6.00 -7.73
C PHE A 147 14.28 -5.20 -7.42
N ASP A 148 14.36 -4.19 -6.54
CA ASP A 148 13.25 -3.28 -6.24
C ASP A 148 12.80 -2.51 -7.48
N VAL A 149 13.71 -2.00 -8.29
CA VAL A 149 13.38 -1.29 -9.53
C VAL A 149 12.57 -2.20 -10.45
N ILE A 150 13.00 -3.44 -10.62
CA ILE A 150 12.31 -4.44 -11.46
C ILE A 150 10.95 -4.79 -10.84
N ALA A 151 10.92 -5.09 -9.55
CA ALA A 151 9.72 -5.50 -8.83
C ALA A 151 8.63 -4.40 -8.84
N ILE A 152 9.00 -3.16 -8.51
CA ILE A 152 8.05 -2.02 -8.47
C ILE A 152 7.56 -1.67 -9.87
N SER A 153 8.44 -1.65 -10.87
CA SER A 153 8.05 -1.36 -12.26
C SER A 153 7.11 -2.42 -12.81
N THR A 154 7.40 -3.69 -12.56
CA THR A 154 6.53 -4.80 -12.96
C THR A 154 5.19 -4.74 -12.25
N TYR A 155 5.20 -4.46 -10.93
CA TYR A 155 3.98 -4.35 -10.15
C TYR A 155 3.11 -3.17 -10.60
N LEU A 156 3.71 -2.01 -10.86
CA LEU A 156 2.99 -0.86 -11.41
C LEU A 156 2.36 -1.18 -12.77
N THR A 157 3.10 -1.83 -13.65
CA THR A 157 2.62 -2.20 -14.99
C THR A 157 1.44 -3.17 -14.90
N VAL A 158 1.59 -4.27 -14.18
CA VAL A 158 0.54 -5.28 -14.04
C VAL A 158 -0.69 -4.72 -13.33
N SER A 159 -0.50 -3.96 -12.24
CA SER A 159 -1.61 -3.36 -11.51
C SER A 159 -2.35 -2.31 -12.32
N SER A 160 -1.64 -1.51 -13.12
CA SER A 160 -2.26 -0.51 -14.01
C SER A 160 -3.06 -1.19 -15.14
N LEU A 161 -2.54 -2.26 -15.74
CA LEU A 161 -3.25 -3.02 -16.76
C LEU A 161 -4.48 -3.73 -16.17
N PHE A 162 -4.36 -4.29 -14.98
CA PHE A 162 -5.46 -4.94 -14.28
C PHE A 162 -6.57 -3.93 -13.95
N TRP A 163 -6.22 -2.80 -13.35
CA TRP A 163 -7.12 -1.70 -13.04
C TRP A 163 -7.80 -1.16 -14.30
N TYR A 164 -7.02 -0.87 -15.36
CA TYR A 164 -7.55 -0.34 -16.60
C TYR A 164 -8.49 -1.33 -17.31
N THR A 165 -8.12 -2.62 -17.37
CA THR A 165 -9.00 -3.67 -17.87
C THR A 165 -10.31 -3.69 -17.11
N GLY A 166 -10.25 -3.61 -15.80
CA GLY A 166 -11.41 -3.52 -14.95
C GLY A 166 -12.30 -2.33 -15.23
N LEU A 167 -11.74 -1.17 -15.58
CA LEU A 167 -12.47 0.08 -15.82
C LEU A 167 -13.13 0.15 -17.20
N LEU A 168 -12.81 -0.71 -18.17
CA LEU A 168 -13.32 -0.60 -19.55
C LEU A 168 -14.85 -0.47 -19.63
N PRO A 169 -15.66 -1.32 -18.95
CA PRO A 169 -17.11 -1.16 -18.95
C PRO A 169 -17.58 0.14 -18.30
N ASP A 170 -16.90 0.56 -17.23
CA ASP A 170 -17.24 1.76 -16.47
C ASP A 170 -16.97 3.03 -17.31
N LEU A 171 -15.83 3.07 -18.01
CA LEU A 171 -15.47 4.15 -18.95
C LEU A 171 -16.44 4.25 -20.11
N ALA A 172 -16.93 3.12 -20.62
CA ALA A 172 -17.96 3.10 -21.67
C ALA A 172 -19.30 3.65 -21.15
N ALA A 173 -19.71 3.27 -19.95
CA ALA A 173 -20.92 3.80 -19.32
C ALA A 173 -20.85 5.32 -19.13
N VAL A 174 -19.69 5.85 -18.73
CA VAL A 174 -19.46 7.31 -18.63
C VAL A 174 -19.46 7.98 -20.01
N ARG A 175 -18.85 7.33 -21.02
CA ARG A 175 -18.90 7.80 -22.42
C ARG A 175 -20.33 8.01 -22.88
N ASP A 176 -21.19 7.02 -22.69
CA ASP A 176 -22.56 7.02 -23.20
C ASP A 176 -23.46 8.08 -22.51
N LYS A 177 -23.04 8.55 -21.32
CA LYS A 177 -23.70 9.64 -20.60
C LYS A 177 -23.02 11.01 -20.77
N SER A 178 -21.95 11.10 -21.56
CA SER A 178 -21.15 12.30 -21.73
C SER A 178 -21.39 12.96 -23.08
N THR A 179 -21.11 14.29 -23.16
CA THR A 179 -21.19 15.07 -24.39
C THR A 179 -19.90 15.88 -24.61
N GLY A 180 -19.70 16.40 -25.81
CA GLY A 180 -18.60 17.31 -26.14
C GLY A 180 -17.20 16.68 -25.95
N THR A 181 -16.30 17.43 -25.34
CA THR A 181 -14.90 16.99 -25.12
C THR A 181 -14.83 15.76 -24.22
N ARG A 182 -15.69 15.70 -23.20
CA ARG A 182 -15.76 14.55 -22.28
C ARG A 182 -16.09 13.26 -23.02
N TYR A 183 -17.05 13.29 -23.93
CA TYR A 183 -17.37 12.14 -24.80
C TYR A 183 -16.15 11.68 -25.60
N LYS A 184 -15.40 12.62 -26.22
CA LYS A 184 -14.21 12.28 -27.02
C LYS A 184 -13.13 11.58 -26.19
N ILE A 185 -12.88 12.07 -24.99
CA ILE A 185 -11.89 11.47 -24.06
C ILE A 185 -12.31 10.04 -23.69
N PHE A 186 -13.54 9.86 -23.21
CA PHE A 186 -14.02 8.54 -22.78
C PHE A 186 -14.23 7.57 -23.95
N LYS A 187 -14.47 8.07 -25.18
CA LYS A 187 -14.47 7.25 -26.40
C LYS A 187 -13.11 6.61 -26.66
N ILE A 188 -12.03 7.36 -26.49
CA ILE A 188 -10.66 6.83 -26.63
C ILE A 188 -10.36 5.87 -25.48
N LEU A 189 -10.63 6.27 -24.24
CA LEU A 189 -10.31 5.47 -23.06
C LEU A 189 -11.12 4.16 -22.97
N SER A 190 -12.32 4.08 -23.53
CA SER A 190 -13.12 2.86 -23.53
C SER A 190 -12.73 1.84 -24.60
N LEU A 191 -11.73 2.14 -25.45
CA LEU A 191 -11.19 1.24 -26.48
C LEU A 191 -12.26 0.57 -27.35
N GLY A 192 -13.35 1.28 -27.69
CA GLY A 192 -14.44 0.75 -28.50
C GLY A 192 -15.34 -0.25 -27.78
N TRP A 193 -15.35 -0.27 -26.46
CA TRP A 193 -16.25 -1.13 -25.68
C TRP A 193 -17.72 -0.82 -26.00
N THR A 194 -18.46 -1.84 -26.41
CA THR A 194 -19.89 -1.74 -26.77
C THR A 194 -20.79 -2.59 -25.88
N GLY A 195 -20.20 -3.44 -25.02
CA GLY A 195 -20.94 -4.39 -24.20
C GLY A 195 -21.40 -5.66 -24.96
N ALA A 196 -20.84 -5.94 -26.13
CA ALA A 196 -21.14 -7.16 -26.89
C ALA A 196 -20.75 -8.43 -26.10
N HIS A 197 -21.46 -9.54 -26.31
CA HIS A 197 -21.23 -10.80 -25.58
C HIS A 197 -19.76 -11.27 -25.66
N GLU A 198 -19.15 -11.16 -26.85
CA GLU A 198 -17.75 -11.51 -27.06
C GLU A 198 -16.80 -10.64 -26.24
N GLN A 199 -17.08 -9.34 -26.11
CA GLN A 199 -16.28 -8.42 -25.29
C GLN A 199 -16.37 -8.79 -23.81
N TRP A 200 -17.56 -9.13 -23.30
CA TRP A 200 -17.74 -9.61 -21.94
C TRP A 200 -17.00 -10.93 -21.69
N ARG A 201 -17.00 -11.84 -22.66
CA ARG A 201 -16.24 -13.10 -22.57
C ARG A 201 -14.74 -12.86 -22.50
N HIS A 202 -14.20 -11.98 -23.34
CA HIS A 202 -12.79 -11.61 -23.31
C HIS A 202 -12.43 -10.85 -22.03
N TYR A 203 -13.26 -9.92 -21.61
CA TYR A 203 -13.11 -9.19 -20.36
C TYR A 203 -12.99 -10.12 -19.15
N THR A 204 -13.91 -11.05 -18.99
CA THR A 204 -13.91 -12.00 -17.87
C THR A 204 -12.64 -12.85 -17.85
N ARG A 205 -12.20 -13.32 -19.01
CA ARG A 205 -10.96 -14.10 -19.14
C ARG A 205 -9.73 -13.25 -18.86
N GLY A 206 -9.66 -12.05 -19.44
CA GLY A 206 -8.55 -11.12 -19.22
C GLY A 206 -8.45 -10.67 -17.76
N TYR A 207 -9.57 -10.34 -17.14
CA TYR A 207 -9.61 -9.97 -15.72
C TYR A 207 -9.16 -11.12 -14.81
N LEU A 208 -9.59 -12.36 -15.12
CA LEU A 208 -9.13 -13.55 -14.39
C LEU A 208 -7.63 -13.80 -14.59
N PHE A 209 -7.12 -13.62 -15.82
CA PHE A 209 -5.70 -13.75 -16.12
C PHE A 209 -4.85 -12.74 -15.33
N PHE A 210 -5.24 -11.47 -15.32
CA PHE A 210 -4.54 -10.46 -14.52
C PHE A 210 -4.63 -10.72 -13.02
N ALA A 211 -5.76 -11.22 -12.52
CA ALA A 211 -5.89 -11.62 -11.12
C ALA A 211 -4.95 -12.77 -10.76
N ALA A 212 -4.84 -13.78 -11.63
CA ALA A 212 -3.93 -14.90 -11.45
C ALA A 212 -2.45 -14.47 -11.51
N LEU A 213 -2.10 -13.52 -12.39
CA LEU A 213 -0.76 -12.97 -12.50
C LEU A 213 -0.40 -12.06 -11.30
N ALA A 214 -1.32 -11.20 -10.89
CA ALA A 214 -1.10 -10.25 -9.80
C ALA A 214 -0.93 -10.93 -8.43
N THR A 215 -1.53 -12.11 -8.23
CA THR A 215 -1.48 -12.82 -6.95
C THR A 215 -0.06 -13.24 -6.53
N PRO A 216 0.72 -14.02 -7.31
CA PRO A 216 2.10 -14.32 -6.96
C PRO A 216 2.99 -13.08 -7.03
N LEU A 217 2.70 -12.14 -7.93
CA LEU A 217 3.48 -10.92 -8.06
C LEU A 217 3.43 -10.07 -6.79
N VAL A 218 2.26 -9.91 -6.16
CA VAL A 218 2.13 -9.14 -4.93
C VAL A 218 2.94 -9.73 -3.79
N ILE A 219 3.00 -11.06 -3.69
CA ILE A 219 3.79 -11.75 -2.67
C ILE A 219 5.28 -11.56 -2.95
N SER A 220 5.72 -11.76 -4.21
CA SER A 220 7.14 -11.65 -4.58
C SER A 220 7.68 -10.24 -4.44
N VAL A 221 6.93 -9.21 -4.83
CA VAL A 221 7.37 -7.80 -4.73
C VAL A 221 7.69 -7.42 -3.29
N HIS A 222 6.81 -7.74 -2.34
CA HIS A 222 7.09 -7.36 -0.96
C HIS A 222 8.14 -8.25 -0.28
N SER A 223 8.29 -9.48 -0.75
CA SER A 223 9.43 -10.33 -0.36
C SER A 223 10.75 -9.72 -0.83
N VAL A 224 10.81 -9.19 -2.08
CA VAL A 224 12.01 -8.52 -2.61
C VAL A 224 12.33 -7.26 -1.79
N VAL A 225 11.35 -6.39 -1.52
CA VAL A 225 11.55 -5.21 -0.65
C VAL A 225 12.06 -5.59 0.74
N SER A 226 11.67 -6.75 1.28
CA SER A 226 12.19 -7.22 2.57
C SER A 226 13.68 -7.60 2.50
N TRP A 227 14.18 -7.96 1.33
CA TRP A 227 15.59 -8.32 1.14
C TRP A 227 16.54 -7.12 1.26
N ASP A 228 16.06 -5.90 1.12
CA ASP A 228 16.85 -4.69 1.44
C ASP A 228 17.38 -4.73 2.88
N PHE A 229 16.69 -5.45 3.74
CA PHE A 229 17.04 -5.64 5.13
C PHE A 229 17.61 -7.04 5.38
N ALA A 230 16.91 -8.10 4.96
CA ALA A 230 17.24 -9.47 5.28
C ALA A 230 18.57 -9.95 4.68
N LEU A 231 19.03 -9.36 3.58
CA LEU A 231 20.34 -9.65 2.99
C LEU A 231 21.45 -8.72 3.50
N GLY A 232 21.10 -7.76 4.37
CA GLY A 232 22.05 -6.88 5.02
C GLY A 232 22.77 -7.53 6.20
N ILE A 233 23.85 -6.88 6.66
CA ILE A 233 24.65 -7.33 7.80
C ILE A 233 24.21 -6.70 9.13
N VAL A 234 23.16 -5.85 9.11
CA VAL A 234 22.70 -5.14 10.30
C VAL A 234 22.04 -6.14 11.25
N PRO A 235 22.46 -6.18 12.52
CA PRO A 235 21.86 -7.04 13.53
C PRO A 235 20.35 -6.81 13.69
N GLY A 236 19.58 -7.90 13.75
CA GLY A 236 18.11 -7.84 13.80
C GLY A 236 17.42 -7.62 12.45
N TRP A 237 18.18 -7.40 11.36
CA TRP A 237 17.65 -7.38 9.98
C TRP A 237 17.88 -8.74 9.29
N HIS A 238 19.01 -9.37 9.58
CA HIS A 238 19.42 -10.62 8.94
C HIS A 238 18.58 -11.81 9.44
N THR A 239 17.33 -11.89 8.96
CA THR A 239 16.39 -12.95 9.35
C THR A 239 15.55 -13.44 8.19
N THR A 240 15.33 -14.75 8.12
CA THR A 240 14.52 -15.39 7.08
C THR A 240 13.03 -15.09 7.19
N ILE A 241 12.56 -14.70 8.39
CA ILE A 241 11.14 -14.37 8.61
C ILE A 241 10.71 -13.06 7.93
N PHE A 242 11.65 -12.19 7.52
CA PHE A 242 11.31 -10.89 6.95
C PHE A 242 10.44 -10.99 5.70
N ALA A 243 10.68 -11.93 4.80
CA ALA A 243 9.88 -12.05 3.59
C ALA A 243 8.39 -12.32 3.90
N PRO A 244 7.98 -13.38 4.60
CA PRO A 244 6.60 -13.59 4.96
C PRO A 244 6.05 -12.55 5.93
N TYR A 245 6.86 -12.02 6.83
CA TYR A 245 6.49 -10.97 7.78
C TYR A 245 6.12 -9.68 7.05
N PHE A 246 6.95 -9.21 6.13
CA PHE A 246 6.68 -7.99 5.36
C PHE A 246 5.43 -8.14 4.49
N VAL A 247 5.20 -9.30 3.87
CA VAL A 247 3.98 -9.58 3.11
C VAL A 247 2.75 -9.51 4.01
N ALA A 248 2.78 -10.14 5.19
CA ALA A 248 1.66 -10.10 6.14
C ALA A 248 1.38 -8.69 6.63
N GLY A 249 2.43 -7.93 6.99
CA GLY A 249 2.34 -6.53 7.40
C GLY A 249 1.81 -5.62 6.30
N ALA A 250 2.20 -5.85 5.04
CA ALA A 250 1.68 -5.13 3.88
C ALA A 250 0.18 -5.35 3.71
N ILE A 251 -0.28 -6.59 3.78
CA ILE A 251 -1.70 -6.93 3.72
C ILE A 251 -2.45 -6.28 4.89
N HIS A 252 -1.91 -6.34 6.09
CA HIS A 252 -2.51 -5.77 7.29
C HIS A 252 -2.69 -4.25 7.19
N SER A 253 -1.64 -3.51 6.85
CA SER A 253 -1.68 -2.05 6.69
C SER A 253 -2.64 -1.63 5.59
N GLY A 254 -2.61 -2.31 4.46
CA GLY A 254 -3.43 -1.94 3.35
C GLY A 254 -4.92 -2.27 3.55
N LEU A 255 -5.30 -3.35 4.28
CA LEU A 255 -6.68 -3.59 4.69
C LEU A 255 -7.19 -2.48 5.62
N ALA A 256 -6.35 -2.00 6.53
CA ALA A 256 -6.68 -0.84 7.37
C ALA A 256 -6.85 0.42 6.51
N MET A 257 -6.02 0.64 5.49
CA MET A 257 -6.17 1.76 4.56
C MET A 257 -7.46 1.67 3.75
N VAL A 258 -7.87 0.47 3.34
CA VAL A 258 -9.18 0.27 2.68
C VAL A 258 -10.32 0.73 3.58
N LEU A 259 -10.35 0.37 4.86
CA LEU A 259 -11.36 0.90 5.79
C LEU A 259 -11.27 2.41 5.92
N THR A 260 -10.06 2.96 6.05
CA THR A 260 -9.82 4.40 6.16
C THR A 260 -10.38 5.18 4.97
N LEU A 261 -10.28 4.64 3.76
CA LEU A 261 -10.79 5.28 2.55
C LEU A 261 -12.28 5.00 2.30
N MET A 262 -12.72 3.75 2.52
CA MET A 262 -14.09 3.35 2.20
C MET A 262 -15.13 3.93 3.14
N ILE A 263 -14.82 4.15 4.41
CA ILE A 263 -15.77 4.71 5.38
C ILE A 263 -16.15 6.15 5.03
N PRO A 264 -15.20 7.10 4.80
CA PRO A 264 -15.56 8.44 4.32
C PRO A 264 -16.23 8.44 2.94
N LEU A 265 -15.73 7.63 1.99
CA LEU A 265 -16.29 7.53 0.64
C LEU A 265 -17.76 7.08 0.69
N ARG A 266 -18.05 6.05 1.50
CA ARG A 266 -19.41 5.56 1.74
C ARG A 266 -20.36 6.67 2.20
N LYS A 267 -19.91 7.53 3.11
CA LYS A 267 -20.71 8.65 3.64
C LYS A 267 -20.84 9.82 2.64
N LEU A 268 -19.73 10.18 1.97
CA LEU A 268 -19.68 11.32 1.05
C LEU A 268 -20.56 11.10 -0.19
N PHE A 269 -20.52 9.89 -0.74
CA PHE A 269 -21.26 9.53 -1.95
C PHE A 269 -22.59 8.81 -1.68
N LYS A 270 -22.99 8.66 -0.40
CA LYS A 270 -24.20 7.96 0.02
C LYS A 270 -24.27 6.53 -0.51
N TYR A 271 -23.14 5.79 -0.42
CA TYR A 271 -23.03 4.41 -0.86
C TYR A 271 -23.33 3.38 0.25
N GLU A 272 -24.18 3.77 1.24
CA GLU A 272 -24.52 2.91 2.39
C GLU A 272 -25.17 1.59 1.97
N ASP A 273 -25.96 1.63 0.91
CA ASP A 273 -26.64 0.46 0.36
C ASP A 273 -25.69 -0.46 -0.44
N ILE A 274 -24.61 0.09 -1.01
CA ILE A 274 -23.63 -0.62 -1.82
C ILE A 274 -22.49 -1.16 -0.93
N ILE A 275 -21.85 -0.26 -0.16
CA ILE A 275 -20.82 -0.62 0.81
C ILE A 275 -21.49 -0.85 2.15
N THR A 276 -22.04 -2.04 2.34
CA THR A 276 -22.78 -2.39 3.57
C THR A 276 -21.86 -2.54 4.77
N ILE A 277 -22.42 -2.48 5.96
CA ILE A 277 -21.65 -2.75 7.19
C ILE A 277 -21.08 -4.17 7.22
N GLU A 278 -21.71 -5.13 6.55
CA GLU A 278 -21.21 -6.50 6.44
C GLU A 278 -19.90 -6.57 5.66
N VAL A 279 -19.77 -5.81 4.57
CA VAL A 279 -18.53 -5.69 3.80
C VAL A 279 -17.41 -5.16 4.69
N LEU A 280 -17.65 -4.08 5.43
CA LEU A 280 -16.66 -3.49 6.35
C LEU A 280 -16.29 -4.46 7.50
N GLN A 281 -17.25 -5.22 8.01
CA GLN A 281 -16.99 -6.27 9.01
C GLN A 281 -16.09 -7.38 8.48
N ASN A 282 -16.25 -7.79 7.23
CA ASN A 282 -15.42 -8.83 6.63
C ASN A 282 -13.98 -8.34 6.45
N VAL A 283 -13.77 -7.08 6.07
CA VAL A 283 -12.43 -6.46 6.09
C VAL A 283 -11.86 -6.46 7.51
N ALA A 284 -12.64 -6.06 8.52
CA ALA A 284 -12.20 -6.03 9.92
C ALA A 284 -11.82 -7.42 10.44
N LYS A 285 -12.56 -8.48 10.08
CA LYS A 285 -12.19 -9.87 10.43
C LYS A 285 -10.86 -10.29 9.80
N THR A 286 -10.61 -9.87 8.55
CA THR A 286 -9.36 -10.15 7.87
C THR A 286 -8.20 -9.40 8.53
N ILE A 287 -8.43 -8.17 9.04
CA ILE A 287 -7.44 -7.40 9.82
C ILE A 287 -7.07 -8.14 11.11
N VAL A 288 -8.03 -8.79 11.81
CA VAL A 288 -7.73 -9.63 12.99
C VAL A 288 -6.77 -10.76 12.62
N LEU A 289 -7.08 -11.48 11.55
CA LEU A 289 -6.24 -12.59 11.09
C LEU A 289 -4.81 -12.11 10.75
N THR A 290 -4.70 -11.06 9.95
CA THR A 290 -3.39 -10.54 9.55
C THR A 290 -2.62 -9.93 10.72
N GLY A 291 -3.30 -9.28 11.67
CA GLY A 291 -2.69 -8.76 12.89
C GLY A 291 -2.14 -9.86 13.81
N LEU A 292 -2.80 -11.00 13.88
CA LEU A 292 -2.28 -12.19 14.59
C LEU A 292 -1.04 -12.77 13.89
N ILE A 293 -1.02 -12.79 12.55
CA ILE A 293 0.15 -13.26 11.79
C ILE A 293 1.33 -12.31 12.01
N VAL A 294 1.09 -10.99 12.00
CA VAL A 294 2.12 -9.98 12.29
C VAL A 294 2.64 -10.12 13.72
N GLY A 295 1.74 -10.32 14.70
CA GLY A 295 2.14 -10.58 16.09
C GLY A 295 2.94 -11.86 16.26
N LEU A 296 2.59 -12.91 15.53
CA LEU A 296 3.38 -14.14 15.49
C LEU A 296 4.78 -13.90 14.92
N ALA A 297 4.90 -13.08 13.87
CA ALA A 297 6.19 -12.72 13.29
C ALA A 297 7.07 -11.98 14.32
N TYR A 298 6.53 -11.01 15.06
CA TYR A 298 7.25 -10.34 16.15
C TYR A 298 7.76 -11.34 17.20
N GLY A 299 6.89 -12.26 17.63
CA GLY A 299 7.27 -13.30 18.58
C GLY A 299 8.36 -14.22 18.04
N THR A 300 8.30 -14.56 16.74
CA THR A 300 9.27 -15.41 16.07
C THR A 300 10.65 -14.74 15.98
N GLU A 301 10.72 -13.44 15.68
CA GLU A 301 12.00 -12.69 15.67
C GLU A 301 12.69 -12.78 17.03
N TYR A 302 11.97 -12.50 18.12
CA TYR A 302 12.50 -12.58 19.48
C TYR A 302 12.90 -14.00 19.87
N PHE A 303 12.09 -14.99 19.48
CA PHE A 303 12.39 -16.41 19.72
C PHE A 303 13.66 -16.84 19.00
N ILE A 304 13.84 -16.47 17.72
CA ILE A 304 15.05 -16.81 16.95
C ILE A 304 16.27 -16.14 17.54
N ALA A 305 16.21 -14.85 17.90
CA ALA A 305 17.32 -14.16 18.52
C ALA A 305 17.74 -14.79 19.85
N TRP A 306 16.78 -15.25 20.66
CA TRP A 306 17.07 -15.98 21.89
C TRP A 306 17.61 -17.38 21.64
N TYR A 307 16.99 -18.14 20.72
CA TYR A 307 17.34 -19.54 20.46
C TYR A 307 18.69 -19.70 19.75
N SER A 308 19.07 -18.78 18.88
CA SER A 308 20.34 -18.81 18.14
C SER A 308 21.58 -18.63 19.02
N HIS A 309 21.41 -18.08 20.22
CA HIS A 309 22.50 -17.67 21.12
C HIS A 309 23.52 -16.72 20.47
N ASN A 310 23.14 -16.03 19.37
CA ASN A 310 23.96 -14.98 18.81
C ASN A 310 23.89 -13.76 19.74
N THR A 311 25.00 -13.45 20.41
CA THR A 311 25.07 -12.39 21.42
C THR A 311 24.74 -11.01 20.85
N ILE A 312 25.17 -10.72 19.62
CA ILE A 312 24.95 -9.44 18.95
C ILE A 312 23.46 -9.27 18.62
N GLU A 313 22.82 -10.29 18.08
CA GLU A 313 21.38 -10.25 17.80
C GLU A 313 20.55 -10.16 19.08
N MET A 314 20.90 -10.96 20.09
CA MET A 314 20.24 -10.90 21.39
C MET A 314 20.33 -9.49 22.01
N GLU A 315 21.48 -8.83 21.89
CA GLU A 315 21.68 -7.46 22.38
C GLU A 315 20.79 -6.47 21.63
N GLN A 316 20.70 -6.55 20.29
CA GLN A 316 19.83 -5.71 19.49
C GLN A 316 18.36 -5.85 19.89
N PHE A 317 17.87 -7.08 20.06
CA PHE A 317 16.47 -7.32 20.47
C PHE A 317 16.20 -6.90 21.92
N ARG A 318 17.18 -7.08 22.80
CA ARG A 318 17.14 -6.59 24.18
C ARG A 318 17.06 -5.06 24.24
N TRP A 319 17.92 -4.39 23.47
CA TRP A 319 17.92 -2.93 23.37
C TRP A 319 16.60 -2.41 22.78
N ARG A 320 16.05 -3.05 21.75
CA ARG A 320 14.74 -2.70 21.17
C ARG A 320 13.61 -2.81 22.20
N ALA A 321 13.64 -3.82 23.08
CA ALA A 321 12.58 -4.06 24.07
C ALA A 321 12.78 -3.29 25.38
N LEU A 322 14.03 -3.03 25.81
CA LEU A 322 14.33 -2.49 27.14
C LEU A 322 15.15 -1.20 27.11
N GLY A 323 15.77 -0.87 25.98
CA GLY A 323 16.59 0.32 25.78
C GLY A 323 15.76 1.58 25.49
N ASP A 324 16.41 2.58 24.89
CA ASP A 324 15.85 3.91 24.66
C ASP A 324 14.63 3.91 23.73
N TYR A 325 14.58 2.98 22.77
CA TYR A 325 13.48 2.85 21.81
C TYR A 325 12.34 1.92 22.25
N ARG A 326 12.35 1.40 23.49
CA ARG A 326 11.34 0.45 24.02
C ARG A 326 9.90 0.91 23.86
N TRP A 327 9.61 2.20 24.07
CA TRP A 327 8.26 2.72 23.93
C TRP A 327 7.76 2.66 22.47
N GLY A 328 8.67 2.85 21.52
CA GLY A 328 8.37 2.68 20.11
C GLY A 328 8.00 1.23 19.77
N PHE A 329 8.71 0.27 20.31
CA PHE A 329 8.41 -1.15 20.15
C PHE A 329 7.06 -1.53 20.78
N TYR A 330 6.80 -1.13 22.02
CA TYR A 330 5.53 -1.42 22.68
C TYR A 330 4.35 -0.77 21.97
N PHE A 331 4.52 0.45 21.48
CA PHE A 331 3.51 1.14 20.70
C PHE A 331 3.22 0.40 19.38
N MET A 332 4.23 -0.09 18.69
CA MET A 332 4.11 -0.91 17.49
C MET A 332 3.26 -2.17 17.75
N VAL A 333 3.61 -2.94 18.80
CA VAL A 333 2.87 -4.16 19.17
C VAL A 333 1.43 -3.84 19.55
N LEU A 334 1.21 -2.78 20.31
CA LEU A 334 -0.13 -2.33 20.73
C LEU A 334 -1.01 -2.02 19.51
N CYS A 335 -0.51 -1.21 18.57
CA CYS A 335 -1.28 -0.74 17.43
C CYS A 335 -1.53 -1.81 16.38
N ASN A 336 -0.55 -2.68 16.13
CA ASN A 336 -0.61 -3.65 15.02
C ASN A 336 -1.17 -5.02 15.43
N THR A 337 -1.07 -5.36 16.72
CA THR A 337 -1.52 -6.68 17.19
C THR A 337 -2.68 -6.58 18.18
N LEU A 338 -2.51 -5.83 19.28
CA LEU A 338 -3.48 -5.84 20.37
C LEU A 338 -4.76 -5.06 20.05
N ILE A 339 -4.66 -3.85 19.53
CA ILE A 339 -5.84 -3.03 19.20
C ILE A 339 -6.70 -3.67 18.11
N PRO A 340 -6.16 -4.23 17.00
CA PRO A 340 -6.97 -4.93 16.01
C PRO A 340 -7.77 -6.11 16.55
N LEU A 341 -7.31 -6.76 17.62
CA LEU A 341 -8.08 -7.84 18.28
C LEU A 341 -9.42 -7.37 18.82
N LEU A 342 -9.61 -6.09 19.09
CA LEU A 342 -10.91 -5.54 19.48
C LEU A 342 -12.01 -5.82 18.45
N PHE A 343 -11.64 -6.03 17.18
CA PHE A 343 -12.59 -6.42 16.13
C PHE A 343 -13.18 -7.84 16.32
N VAL A 344 -12.66 -8.66 17.23
CA VAL A 344 -13.29 -9.92 17.64
C VAL A 344 -14.66 -9.65 18.24
N PHE A 345 -14.82 -8.54 18.95
CA PHE A 345 -16.10 -8.16 19.56
C PHE A 345 -17.06 -7.61 18.49
N LYS A 346 -18.24 -8.23 18.37
CA LYS A 346 -19.26 -7.84 17.38
C LYS A 346 -19.63 -6.37 17.49
N LYS A 347 -19.80 -5.81 18.70
CA LYS A 347 -20.15 -4.41 18.94
C LYS A 347 -19.12 -3.45 18.34
N VAL A 348 -17.83 -3.76 18.44
CA VAL A 348 -16.74 -2.95 17.91
C VAL A 348 -16.73 -2.97 16.39
N ARG A 349 -16.79 -4.15 15.76
CA ARG A 349 -16.74 -4.27 14.30
C ARG A 349 -18.03 -3.87 13.57
N THR A 350 -19.15 -3.63 14.29
CA THR A 350 -20.40 -3.13 13.69
C THR A 350 -20.55 -1.62 13.82
N THR A 351 -19.72 -0.95 14.62
CA THR A 351 -19.77 0.48 14.82
C THR A 351 -18.81 1.19 13.85
N ILE A 352 -19.31 2.07 12.99
CA ILE A 352 -18.52 2.72 11.94
C ILE A 352 -17.38 3.58 12.51
N ALA A 353 -17.65 4.30 13.61
CA ALA A 353 -16.64 5.13 14.25
C ALA A 353 -15.45 4.30 14.77
N THR A 354 -15.71 3.16 15.41
CA THR A 354 -14.64 2.27 15.91
C THR A 354 -13.87 1.62 14.79
N LEU A 355 -14.54 1.22 13.69
CA LEU A 355 -13.87 0.72 12.48
C LEU A 355 -12.89 1.76 11.92
N PHE A 356 -13.32 3.01 11.83
CA PHE A 356 -12.49 4.10 11.31
C PHE A 356 -11.32 4.42 12.23
N ILE A 357 -11.57 4.59 13.54
CA ILE A 357 -10.52 4.93 14.50
C ILE A 357 -9.46 3.82 14.57
N ILE A 358 -9.87 2.56 14.67
CA ILE A 358 -8.93 1.44 14.71
C ILE A 358 -8.15 1.33 13.40
N SER A 359 -8.76 1.59 12.24
CA SER A 359 -8.04 1.58 10.97
C SER A 359 -6.96 2.66 10.90
N LEU A 360 -7.21 3.85 11.44
CA LEU A 360 -6.20 4.91 11.54
C LEU A 360 -5.06 4.52 12.48
N ILE A 361 -5.39 3.92 13.63
CA ILE A 361 -4.37 3.46 14.60
C ILE A 361 -3.49 2.38 13.97
N VAL A 362 -4.06 1.42 13.25
CA VAL A 362 -3.29 0.38 12.54
C VAL A 362 -2.40 1.00 11.46
N ASN A 363 -2.90 1.92 10.65
CA ASN A 363 -2.10 2.58 9.62
C ASN A 363 -0.91 3.33 10.22
N PHE A 364 -1.13 4.07 11.31
CA PHE A 364 -0.05 4.75 12.01
C PHE A 364 0.92 3.76 12.65
N GLY A 365 0.42 2.69 13.29
CA GLY A 365 1.23 1.63 13.88
C GLY A 365 2.11 0.90 12.87
N MET A 366 1.57 0.64 11.67
CA MET A 366 2.31 0.00 10.59
C MET A 366 3.37 0.93 9.97
N TRP A 367 3.13 2.24 9.89
CA TRP A 367 4.16 3.22 9.55
C TRP A 367 5.25 3.26 10.64
N TRP A 368 4.84 3.26 11.89
CA TRP A 368 5.74 3.26 13.04
C TRP A 368 6.58 2.00 13.15
N GLU A 369 6.04 0.86 12.74
CA GLU A 369 6.79 -0.39 12.63
C GLU A 369 8.01 -0.25 11.71
N ARG A 370 7.83 0.37 10.54
CA ARG A 370 8.94 0.62 9.61
C ARG A 370 9.98 1.54 10.24
N PHE A 371 9.55 2.51 11.04
CA PHE A 371 10.47 3.32 11.82
C PHE A 371 11.27 2.47 12.82
N VAL A 372 10.62 1.60 13.56
CA VAL A 372 11.29 0.71 14.56
C VAL A 372 12.27 -0.23 13.88
N ILE A 373 11.93 -0.79 12.70
CA ILE A 373 12.81 -1.69 11.95
C ILE A 373 13.98 -0.91 11.36
N ILE A 374 13.72 0.20 10.66
CA ILE A 374 14.71 0.90 9.85
C ILE A 374 15.60 1.78 10.73
N VAL A 375 15.02 2.72 11.45
CA VAL A 375 15.78 3.64 12.31
C VAL A 375 16.29 2.90 13.54
N GLY A 376 15.44 2.15 14.22
CA GLY A 376 15.82 1.37 15.39
C GLY A 376 16.85 0.28 15.08
N GLY A 377 16.89 -0.25 13.86
CA GLY A 377 17.89 -1.25 13.44
C GLY A 377 19.29 -0.69 13.33
N VAL A 378 19.45 0.57 12.91
CA VAL A 378 20.76 1.21 12.67
C VAL A 378 21.15 2.24 13.73
N ALA A 379 20.24 2.59 14.65
CA ALA A 379 20.52 3.58 15.70
C ALA A 379 21.37 3.04 16.86
N HIS A 380 21.40 1.71 17.05
CA HIS A 380 22.23 1.08 18.06
C HIS A 380 23.66 0.89 17.51
N GLY A 381 24.61 1.57 18.10
CA GLY A 381 26.02 1.42 17.75
C GLY A 381 26.57 0.12 18.36
N PHE A 382 26.97 -0.82 17.52
CA PHE A 382 27.79 -1.95 17.93
C PHE A 382 29.27 -1.51 17.79
N ALA A 383 29.76 -0.76 18.77
CA ALA A 383 31.16 -0.36 18.84
C ALA A 383 31.97 -1.38 19.66
#